data_e7309b8083b2d55fbc8bb7fa288d2e37
#
_entry.id   e7309b8083b2d55fbc8bb7fa288d2e37
#
_cell.length_a   1.000
_cell.length_b   1.000
_cell.length_c   1.000
_cell.angle_alpha   90.00
_cell.angle_beta   90.00
_cell.angle_gamma   90.00
#
_symmetry.space_group_name_H-M   'P 1'
#
loop_
_entity.id
_entity.type
_entity.pdbx_description
1 polymer ?
#
loop_
_entity_poly.entity_id
_entity_poly.type
_entity_poly.pdbx_seq_one_letter_code
_entity_poly.pdbx_strand_id
1 'polypeptide(L)'
;GKGVITMNAFGGGNLTGNYQKSLDYVFSKEEIQSVMIGFGHKSEIDDIIKYLDGTMPPDYNPDTSHKKMRISQEDCEGCGSCMKVCASKAIFYNKNGLAEIDQSRCLTCGYCSYACPVRAVIRY
;
A
#
# COMPACT_ATOMS: atom_id res chain seq x y z
N GLY A 1 -0.16 -14.90 29.66
CA GLY A 1 -0.38 -13.73 28.82
C GLY A 1 -0.65 -14.12 27.37
N LYS A 2 -1.27 -13.23 26.60
CA LYS A 2 -1.50 -13.42 25.16
C LYS A 2 -0.48 -12.57 24.41
N GLY A 3 0.14 -13.14 23.37
CA GLY A 3 1.00 -12.37 22.47
C GLY A 3 0.19 -11.44 21.55
N VAL A 4 0.74 -10.27 21.24
CA VAL A 4 0.15 -9.30 20.31
C VAL A 4 0.97 -9.30 19.03
N ILE A 5 0.29 -9.55 17.90
CA ILE A 5 0.85 -9.45 16.57
C ILE A 5 0.19 -8.26 15.88
N THR A 6 0.98 -7.34 15.35
CA THR A 6 0.45 -6.22 14.55
C THR A 6 0.69 -6.43 13.07
N MET A 7 -0.15 -5.84 12.24
CA MET A 7 -0.02 -5.82 10.78
C MET A 7 -0.28 -4.42 10.23
N ASN A 8 0.00 -4.23 8.95
CA ASN A 8 -0.27 -2.98 8.24
C ASN A 8 0.55 -1.79 8.78
N ALA A 9 1.81 -2.02 9.13
CA ALA A 9 2.72 -1.01 9.69
C ALA A 9 2.81 0.28 8.85
N PHE A 10 2.57 0.20 7.56
CA PHE A 10 2.60 1.35 6.64
C PHE A 10 1.22 1.90 6.26
N GLY A 11 0.15 1.53 6.99
CA GLY A 11 -1.19 2.07 6.78
C GLY A 11 -1.71 1.86 5.34
N GLY A 12 -1.47 0.68 4.76
CA GLY A 12 -1.84 0.38 3.37
C GLY A 12 -1.06 1.19 2.33
N GLY A 13 0.12 1.70 2.68
CA GLY A 13 0.97 2.53 1.82
C GLY A 13 0.91 4.02 2.10
N ASN A 14 -0.03 4.49 2.92
CA ASN A 14 -0.17 5.92 3.27
C ASN A 14 1.06 6.47 4.03
N LEU A 15 1.78 5.61 4.73
CA LEU A 15 2.91 5.97 5.59
C LEU A 15 4.27 5.65 4.98
N THR A 16 4.35 5.23 3.73
CA THR A 16 5.63 4.89 3.08
C THR A 16 6.57 6.10 2.97
N GLY A 17 6.05 7.32 2.85
CA GLY A 17 6.84 8.56 2.90
C GLY A 17 7.46 8.86 4.28
N ASN A 18 7.09 8.10 5.32
CA ASN A 18 7.66 8.15 6.66
C ASN A 18 8.15 6.76 7.07
N TYR A 19 8.86 6.07 6.18
CA TYR A 19 9.17 4.65 6.29
C TYR A 19 9.81 4.28 7.63
N GLN A 20 10.92 4.92 7.98
CA GLN A 20 11.65 4.69 9.21
C GLN A 20 10.82 5.00 10.45
N LYS A 21 10.13 6.15 10.48
CA LYS A 21 9.28 6.55 11.61
C LYS A 21 8.13 5.57 11.84
N SER A 22 7.59 4.99 10.77
CA SER A 22 6.53 3.99 10.87
C SER A 22 7.03 2.69 11.50
N LEU A 23 8.25 2.27 11.14
CA LEU A 23 8.91 1.11 11.74
C LEU A 23 9.29 1.38 13.20
N ASP A 24 9.90 2.52 13.49
CA ASP A 24 10.26 2.94 14.86
C ASP A 24 9.03 2.93 15.76
N TYR A 25 7.89 3.42 15.26
CA TYR A 25 6.65 3.44 16.02
C TYR A 25 6.20 2.02 16.40
N VAL A 26 6.13 1.09 15.45
CA VAL A 26 5.62 -0.26 15.74
C VAL A 26 6.62 -1.09 16.56
N PHE A 27 7.93 -0.94 16.31
CA PHE A 27 8.96 -1.67 17.04
C PHE A 27 9.25 -1.10 18.43
N SER A 28 8.86 0.16 18.73
CA SER A 28 8.99 0.74 20.07
C SER A 28 7.90 0.31 21.06
N LYS A 29 6.88 -0.41 20.59
CA LYS A 29 5.76 -0.83 21.44
C LYS A 29 6.09 -2.14 22.15
N GLU A 30 6.28 -2.08 23.47
CA GLU A 30 6.61 -3.26 24.29
C GLU A 30 5.52 -4.33 24.28
N GLU A 31 4.27 -3.94 24.03
CA GLU A 31 3.13 -4.85 23.95
C GLU A 31 3.12 -5.69 22.65
N ILE A 32 3.88 -5.28 21.64
CA ILE A 32 3.92 -5.97 20.33
C ILE A 32 5.08 -6.95 20.30
N GLN A 33 4.77 -8.25 20.22
CA GLN A 33 5.76 -9.31 20.13
C GLN A 33 6.17 -9.63 18.69
N SER A 34 5.33 -9.31 17.73
CA SER A 34 5.63 -9.56 16.30
C SER A 34 4.96 -8.54 15.41
N VAL A 35 5.67 -8.14 14.36
CA VAL A 35 5.18 -7.22 13.31
C VAL A 35 5.12 -7.98 12.00
N MET A 36 3.92 -8.08 11.41
CA MET A 36 3.73 -8.69 10.10
C MET A 36 3.78 -7.61 9.01
N ILE A 37 4.73 -7.74 8.09
CA ILE A 37 4.92 -6.84 6.96
C ILE A 37 4.80 -7.64 5.66
N GLY A 38 3.95 -7.17 4.75
CA GLY A 38 3.80 -7.77 3.43
C GLY A 38 4.80 -7.17 2.43
N PHE A 39 5.43 -8.03 1.64
CA PHE A 39 6.39 -7.64 0.60
C PHE A 39 5.87 -8.04 -0.77
N GLY A 40 6.00 -7.15 -1.73
CA GLY A 40 5.70 -7.40 -3.14
C GLY A 40 6.96 -7.63 -3.98
N HIS A 41 8.12 -7.21 -3.49
CA HIS A 41 9.39 -7.27 -4.20
C HIS A 41 10.54 -7.57 -3.25
N LYS A 42 11.60 -8.24 -3.76
CA LYS A 42 12.78 -8.62 -2.94
C LYS A 42 13.48 -7.43 -2.31
N SER A 43 13.57 -6.31 -3.03
CA SER A 43 14.19 -5.08 -2.49
C SER A 43 13.54 -4.57 -1.20
N GLU A 44 12.24 -4.80 -1.02
CA GLU A 44 11.52 -4.41 0.19
C GLU A 44 11.94 -5.24 1.41
N ILE A 45 12.34 -6.49 1.18
CA ILE A 45 12.91 -7.36 2.23
C ILE A 45 14.31 -6.85 2.60
N ASP A 46 15.13 -6.52 1.59
CA ASP A 46 16.47 -5.98 1.81
C ASP A 46 16.41 -4.66 2.60
N ASP A 47 15.38 -3.83 2.39
CA ASP A 47 15.18 -2.59 3.12
C ASP A 47 14.81 -2.82 4.60
N ILE A 48 13.96 -3.80 4.90
CA ILE A 48 13.66 -4.16 6.29
C ILE A 48 14.91 -4.71 6.99
N ILE A 49 15.72 -5.51 6.31
CA ILE A 49 16.98 -6.01 6.86
C ILE A 49 17.91 -4.84 7.22
N LYS A 50 18.08 -3.86 6.34
CA LYS A 50 18.88 -2.66 6.62
C LYS A 50 18.35 -1.88 7.82
N TYR A 51 17.02 -1.80 7.98
CA TYR A 51 16.44 -1.16 9.16
C TYR A 51 16.77 -1.91 10.43
N LEU A 52 16.60 -3.24 10.46
CA LEU A 52 16.86 -4.08 11.63
C LEU A 52 18.36 -4.12 12.00
N ASP A 53 19.24 -4.09 11.01
CA ASP A 53 20.69 -4.06 11.21
C ASP A 53 21.23 -2.65 11.58
N GLY A 54 20.37 -1.63 11.58
CA GLY A 54 20.77 -0.25 11.86
C GLY A 54 21.61 0.40 10.76
N THR A 55 21.63 -0.18 9.55
CA THR A 55 22.41 0.33 8.39
C THR A 55 21.58 1.18 7.43
N MET A 56 20.29 1.37 7.72
CA MET A 56 19.41 2.20 6.91
C MET A 56 19.83 3.67 6.97
N PRO A 57 20.00 4.36 5.82
CA PRO A 57 20.30 5.79 5.81
C PRO A 57 19.18 6.60 6.50
N PRO A 58 19.51 7.72 7.19
CA PRO A 58 18.50 8.66 7.67
C PRO A 58 17.69 9.20 6.47
N ASP A 59 16.40 9.44 6.69
CA ASP A 59 15.46 9.91 5.65
C ASP A 59 15.29 8.97 4.44
N TYR A 60 15.53 7.67 4.65
CA TYR A 60 15.32 6.66 3.63
C TYR A 60 13.88 6.63 3.13
N ASN A 61 13.70 6.66 1.82
CA ASN A 61 12.42 6.46 1.13
C ASN A 61 12.52 5.23 0.23
N PRO A 62 11.63 4.23 0.39
CA PRO A 62 11.63 3.06 -0.47
C PRO A 62 11.25 3.41 -1.91
N ASP A 63 11.89 2.77 -2.87
CA ASP A 63 11.45 2.84 -4.27
C ASP A 63 10.17 2.03 -4.46
N THR A 64 9.06 2.72 -4.67
CA THR A 64 7.74 2.13 -4.97
C THR A 64 7.35 2.23 -6.43
N SER A 65 8.26 2.66 -7.32
CA SER A 65 7.99 2.88 -8.75
C SER A 65 7.57 1.61 -9.49
N HIS A 66 7.97 0.44 -8.99
CA HIS A 66 7.60 -0.87 -9.51
C HIS A 66 6.16 -1.28 -9.16
N LYS A 67 5.49 -0.59 -8.24
CA LYS A 67 4.10 -0.90 -7.84
C LYS A 67 3.14 -0.05 -8.64
N LYS A 68 2.30 -0.68 -9.43
CA LYS A 68 1.25 -0.01 -10.20
C LYS A 68 -0.08 -0.70 -10.06
N MET A 69 -1.15 0.07 -10.14
CA MET A 69 -2.51 -0.41 -10.16
C MET A 69 -3.17 0.07 -11.46
N ARG A 70 -3.94 -0.78 -12.11
CA ARG A 70 -4.76 -0.38 -13.26
C ARG A 70 -6.19 -0.91 -13.11
N ILE A 71 -7.11 -0.33 -13.83
CA ILE A 71 -8.47 -0.83 -13.95
C ILE A 71 -8.66 -1.31 -15.39
N SER A 72 -9.02 -2.58 -15.53
CA SER A 72 -9.39 -3.14 -16.83
C SER A 72 -10.64 -2.40 -17.32
N GLN A 73 -10.51 -1.75 -18.47
CA GLN A 73 -11.62 -1.02 -19.07
C GLN A 73 -12.65 -1.96 -19.70
N GLU A 74 -12.25 -3.19 -20.00
CA GLU A 74 -13.11 -4.25 -20.56
C GLU A 74 -14.03 -4.84 -19.48
N ASP A 75 -13.51 -4.97 -18.25
CA ASP A 75 -14.24 -5.58 -17.13
C ASP A 75 -14.96 -4.54 -16.26
N CYS A 76 -14.59 -3.26 -16.35
CA CYS A 76 -15.12 -2.22 -15.49
C CYS A 76 -16.57 -1.86 -15.86
N GLU A 77 -17.46 -1.93 -14.89
CA GLU A 77 -18.89 -1.56 -15.04
C GLU A 77 -19.22 -0.11 -14.64
N GLY A 78 -18.21 0.70 -14.27
CA GLY A 78 -18.42 2.09 -13.87
C GLY A 78 -19.17 2.26 -12.54
N CYS A 79 -19.26 1.24 -11.68
CA CYS A 79 -20.07 1.26 -10.45
C CYS A 79 -19.55 2.22 -9.35
N GLY A 80 -18.32 2.71 -9.43
CA GLY A 80 -17.71 3.66 -8.50
C GLY A 80 -17.33 3.12 -7.12
N SER A 81 -17.49 1.83 -6.84
CA SER A 81 -17.16 1.23 -5.54
C SER A 81 -15.70 1.44 -5.14
N CYS A 82 -14.78 1.37 -6.12
CA CYS A 82 -13.35 1.62 -5.92
C CYS A 82 -13.03 3.06 -5.49
N MET A 83 -13.82 4.04 -5.94
CA MET A 83 -13.63 5.46 -5.58
C MET A 83 -13.97 5.72 -4.13
N LYS A 84 -15.01 5.05 -3.59
CA LYS A 84 -15.47 5.22 -2.21
C LYS A 84 -14.43 4.83 -1.18
N VAL A 85 -13.56 3.86 -1.52
CA VAL A 85 -12.52 3.33 -0.62
C VAL A 85 -11.14 3.91 -0.91
N CYS A 86 -10.98 4.75 -1.93
CA CYS A 86 -9.69 5.33 -2.29
C CYS A 86 -9.32 6.49 -1.37
N ALA A 87 -8.46 6.25 -0.40
CA ALA A 87 -8.02 7.26 0.56
C ALA A 87 -7.28 8.44 -0.09
N SER A 88 -6.50 8.18 -1.15
CA SER A 88 -5.77 9.21 -1.90
C SER A 88 -6.62 9.92 -2.95
N LYS A 89 -7.87 9.49 -3.15
CA LYS A 89 -8.79 10.00 -4.20
C LYS A 89 -8.15 9.99 -5.58
N ALA A 90 -7.37 8.95 -5.87
CA ALA A 90 -6.66 8.78 -7.14
C ALA A 90 -7.55 8.21 -8.25
N ILE A 91 -8.79 7.81 -7.97
CA ILE A 91 -9.69 7.17 -8.94
C ILE A 91 -10.77 8.17 -9.37
N PHE A 92 -10.96 8.27 -10.67
CA PHE A 92 -11.92 9.17 -11.29
C PHE A 92 -12.66 8.46 -12.43
N TYR A 93 -13.76 9.04 -12.91
CA TYR A 93 -14.43 8.58 -14.13
C TYR A 93 -13.76 9.18 -15.37
N ASN A 94 -13.42 8.34 -16.33
CA ASN A 94 -12.99 8.79 -17.64
C ASN A 94 -14.19 9.22 -18.50
N LYS A 95 -13.91 9.67 -19.72
CA LYS A 95 -14.95 10.13 -20.66
C LYS A 95 -16.00 9.07 -21.05
N ASN A 96 -15.71 7.80 -20.82
CA ASN A 96 -16.61 6.68 -21.09
C ASN A 96 -17.45 6.29 -19.84
N GLY A 97 -17.32 7.01 -18.74
CA GLY A 97 -17.99 6.68 -17.47
C GLY A 97 -17.37 5.49 -16.73
N LEU A 98 -16.20 5.03 -17.14
CA LEU A 98 -15.48 3.94 -16.50
C LEU A 98 -14.43 4.48 -15.52
N ALA A 99 -14.13 3.72 -14.48
CA ALA A 99 -13.12 4.14 -13.50
C ALA A 99 -11.71 4.07 -14.08
N GLU A 100 -10.89 5.07 -13.76
CA GLU A 100 -9.49 5.15 -14.15
C GLU A 100 -8.65 5.64 -12.98
N ILE A 101 -7.34 5.28 -12.93
CA ILE A 101 -6.45 5.61 -11.83
C ILE A 101 -5.43 6.65 -12.26
N ASP A 102 -5.39 7.76 -11.54
CA ASP A 102 -4.27 8.71 -11.59
C ASP A 102 -3.07 8.12 -10.84
N GLN A 103 -2.07 7.68 -11.62
CA GLN A 103 -0.87 7.04 -11.09
C GLN A 103 -0.03 7.97 -10.21
N SER A 104 -0.11 9.28 -10.43
CA SER A 104 0.64 10.26 -9.64
C SER A 104 0.12 10.38 -8.20
N ARG A 105 -1.15 10.03 -7.98
CA ARG A 105 -1.83 10.07 -6.68
C ARG A 105 -2.03 8.69 -6.06
N CYS A 106 -1.85 7.63 -6.84
CA CYS A 106 -2.11 6.26 -6.39
C CYS A 106 -1.05 5.79 -5.41
N LEU A 107 -1.46 5.40 -4.21
CA LEU A 107 -0.60 4.82 -3.17
C LEU A 107 -0.38 3.31 -3.30
N THR A 108 -0.94 2.69 -4.34
CA THR A 108 -0.86 1.24 -4.58
C THR A 108 -1.29 0.36 -3.39
N CYS A 109 -2.11 0.88 -2.50
CA CYS A 109 -2.54 0.22 -1.26
C CYS A 109 -3.45 -1.00 -1.48
N GLY A 110 -4.13 -1.10 -2.64
CA GLY A 110 -4.92 -2.27 -3.05
C GLY A 110 -6.37 -2.31 -2.56
N TYR A 111 -6.84 -1.39 -1.71
CA TYR A 111 -8.22 -1.42 -1.19
C TYR A 111 -9.28 -1.40 -2.27
N CYS A 112 -9.02 -0.69 -3.38
CA CYS A 112 -9.93 -0.64 -4.52
C CYS A 112 -10.14 -2.02 -5.19
N SER A 113 -9.14 -2.90 -5.14
CA SER A 113 -9.24 -4.26 -5.68
C SER A 113 -10.25 -5.11 -4.89
N TYR A 114 -10.26 -4.99 -3.56
CA TYR A 114 -11.23 -5.68 -2.71
C TYR A 114 -12.65 -5.14 -2.87
N ALA A 115 -12.78 -3.83 -3.10
CA ALA A 115 -14.08 -3.19 -3.27
C ALA A 115 -14.70 -3.41 -4.65
N CYS A 116 -13.94 -3.91 -5.61
CA CYS A 116 -14.41 -4.11 -6.97
C CYS A 116 -15.21 -5.41 -7.11
N PRO A 117 -16.54 -5.36 -7.38
CA PRO A 117 -17.36 -6.56 -7.46
C PRO A 117 -17.02 -7.44 -8.66
N VAL A 118 -16.51 -6.84 -9.74
CA VAL A 118 -16.14 -7.54 -10.98
C VAL A 118 -14.63 -7.78 -11.11
N ARG A 119 -13.86 -7.48 -10.05
CA ARG A 119 -12.40 -7.66 -10.01
C ARG A 119 -11.62 -7.00 -11.15
N ALA A 120 -12.14 -5.91 -11.69
CA ALA A 120 -11.49 -5.15 -12.76
C ALA A 120 -10.19 -4.45 -12.32
N VAL A 121 -9.94 -4.31 -11.01
CA VAL A 121 -8.74 -3.64 -10.50
C VAL A 121 -7.58 -4.63 -10.38
N ILE A 122 -6.53 -4.38 -11.14
CA ILE A 122 -5.37 -5.26 -11.29
C ILE A 122 -4.11 -4.55 -10.75
N ARG A 123 -3.32 -5.28 -9.96
CA ARG A 123 -1.97 -4.86 -9.54
C ARG A 123 -0.93 -5.53 -10.44
N TYR A 124 0.10 -4.81 -10.86
CA TYR A 124 1.19 -5.30 -11.72
C TYR A 124 2.49 -4.58 -11.44
#